data_50a71106caa450e8d8a45565769d6dc4
#
_entry.id   50a71106caa450e8d8a45565769d6dc4
#
_cell.length_a   1.000
_cell.length_b   1.000
_cell.length_c   1.000
_cell.angle_alpha   90.00
_cell.angle_beta   90.00
_cell.angle_gamma   90.00
#
_symmetry.space_group_name_H-M   'P 1'
#
loop_
_entity.id
_entity.type
_entity.pdbx_description
1 polymer ?
#
loop_
_entity_poly.entity_id
_entity_poly.type
_entity_poly.pdbx_seq_one_letter_code
_entity_poly.pdbx_strand_id
1 'polypeptide(L)'
;MDSFEWLQGYTIGFGLHHVDFTNPNRPRTPKYSAHFFSQVVKNNGFPKPDDDKMLYGHFRKDFIWSTATASYQIEGGWRADGKGLSIWDKFAHTPLRVLNDDDGDVACDSYNKVEEDVAMLRQLKVTHYRFSISWSRVLPDGTTRHINEAGLNFYHRLVDALLAANIQPHITLFHWDLPQALQDIKGWENETIIDRFRDYADLIFSRLGHKVKFWITINEPYNVANIGHGYGAAAPGISFRPGTLPYIVGHNLLKAHAEAWHLYNDKYRAKQKGIISITINSDWSEPRNPYKQVDIDAAKRVVQFYIGWFAHPVFNGDYSNMMKTIIRERSLAAGLPKSRLPEFSPEEIKRIKGTYDYFGFNHYTTVLAFPVDYGNLQHYDADR
;
A
#
# COMPACT_ATOMS: atom_id res chain seq x y z
N MET A 1 9.42 -9.70 10.16
CA MET A 1 10.54 -9.20 10.97
C MET A 1 10.27 -7.78 11.41
N ASP A 2 10.91 -7.30 12.49
CA ASP A 2 10.94 -5.87 12.78
C ASP A 2 11.56 -5.15 11.59
N SER A 3 11.11 -3.94 11.30
CA SER A 3 11.48 -3.22 10.09
C SER A 3 11.46 -1.71 10.32
N PHE A 4 11.82 -0.95 9.32
CA PHE A 4 11.65 0.50 9.33
C PHE A 4 10.15 0.84 9.35
N GLU A 5 9.68 1.46 10.43
CA GLU A 5 8.26 1.75 10.63
C GLU A 5 7.95 3.22 10.28
N TRP A 6 8.07 3.53 9.01
CA TRP A 6 7.72 4.83 8.41
C TRP A 6 8.18 6.03 9.25
N LEU A 7 7.24 6.74 9.90
CA LEU A 7 7.54 7.93 10.72
C LEU A 7 8.17 7.59 12.08
N GLN A 8 8.06 6.34 12.52
CA GLN A 8 8.57 5.88 13.82
C GLN A 8 9.99 5.29 13.74
N GLY A 9 10.55 5.19 12.52
CA GLY A 9 11.87 4.61 12.32
C GLY A 9 11.99 3.20 12.90
N TYR A 10 12.97 2.96 13.74
CA TYR A 10 13.22 1.66 14.39
C TYR A 10 12.75 1.58 15.84
N THR A 11 11.95 2.54 16.31
CA THR A 11 11.53 2.60 17.73
C THR A 11 10.46 1.58 18.10
N ILE A 12 9.78 0.99 17.12
CA ILE A 12 8.67 0.06 17.30
C ILE A 12 8.97 -1.27 16.61
N GLY A 13 8.80 -2.38 17.33
CA GLY A 13 9.03 -3.72 16.82
C GLY A 13 7.74 -4.51 16.60
N PHE A 14 7.06 -4.33 15.46
CA PHE A 14 5.82 -5.04 15.12
C PHE A 14 6.02 -6.43 14.51
N GLY A 15 7.24 -6.75 14.07
CA GLY A 15 7.52 -8.01 13.40
C GLY A 15 7.39 -9.25 14.30
N LEU A 16 7.16 -10.39 13.69
CA LEU A 16 7.21 -11.69 14.36
C LEU A 16 8.66 -12.11 14.73
N HIS A 17 9.65 -11.56 14.04
CA HIS A 17 11.07 -11.72 14.35
C HIS A 17 11.66 -10.38 14.74
N HIS A 18 12.43 -10.39 15.83
CA HIS A 18 13.27 -9.26 16.20
C HIS A 18 14.44 -9.12 15.24
N VAL A 19 14.76 -7.89 14.83
CA VAL A 19 15.98 -7.53 14.10
C VAL A 19 16.81 -6.62 14.99
N ASP A 20 18.06 -7.01 15.25
CA ASP A 20 18.99 -6.15 15.99
C ASP A 20 19.59 -5.11 15.05
N PHE A 21 19.02 -3.90 15.08
CA PHE A 21 19.46 -2.78 14.24
C PHE A 21 20.78 -2.15 14.69
N THR A 22 21.29 -2.49 15.88
CA THR A 22 22.62 -2.06 16.34
C THR A 22 23.72 -2.94 15.78
N ASN A 23 23.39 -4.17 15.38
CA ASN A 23 24.32 -5.12 14.80
C ASN A 23 24.39 -4.95 13.25
N PRO A 24 25.60 -4.72 12.67
CA PRO A 24 25.73 -4.58 11.20
C PRO A 24 25.20 -5.78 10.42
N ASN A 25 25.22 -6.98 11.01
CA ASN A 25 24.72 -8.19 10.37
C ASN A 25 23.21 -8.36 10.45
N ARG A 26 22.48 -7.47 11.14
CA ARG A 26 21.00 -7.51 11.24
C ARG A 26 20.45 -8.91 11.56
N PRO A 27 20.87 -9.61 12.62
CA PRO A 27 20.37 -10.96 12.92
C PRO A 27 18.86 -10.96 13.16
N ARG A 28 18.18 -12.03 12.70
CA ARG A 28 16.74 -12.23 12.86
C ARG A 28 16.49 -13.27 13.95
N THR A 29 15.89 -12.88 15.06
CA THR A 29 15.55 -13.76 16.18
C THR A 29 14.03 -13.93 16.29
N PRO A 30 13.48 -15.15 16.28
CA PRO A 30 12.04 -15.36 16.41
C PRO A 30 11.55 -14.90 17.79
N LYS A 31 10.46 -14.12 17.80
CA LYS A 31 9.74 -13.77 19.04
C LYS A 31 8.76 -14.89 19.41
N TYR A 32 8.22 -14.86 20.63
CA TYR A 32 7.17 -15.79 21.04
C TYR A 32 5.98 -15.81 20.06
N SER A 33 5.59 -14.64 19.56
CA SER A 33 4.55 -14.50 18.54
C SER A 33 4.83 -15.24 17.23
N ALA A 34 6.10 -15.42 16.84
CA ALA A 34 6.46 -16.22 15.66
C ALA A 34 6.17 -17.69 15.88
N HIS A 35 6.47 -18.23 17.06
CA HIS A 35 6.17 -19.61 17.41
C HIS A 35 4.67 -19.84 17.47
N PHE A 36 3.93 -18.93 18.12
CA PHE A 36 2.46 -19.00 18.18
C PHE A 36 1.85 -18.94 16.78
N PHE A 37 2.25 -17.98 15.94
CA PHE A 37 1.74 -17.85 14.57
C PHE A 37 2.05 -19.09 13.73
N SER A 38 3.25 -19.66 13.86
CA SER A 38 3.62 -20.91 13.18
C SER A 38 2.71 -22.10 13.59
N GLN A 39 2.26 -22.13 14.85
CA GLN A 39 1.29 -23.16 15.30
C GLN A 39 -0.11 -22.91 14.71
N VAL A 40 -0.57 -21.65 14.69
CA VAL A 40 -1.84 -21.27 14.05
C VAL A 40 -1.86 -21.68 12.57
N VAL A 41 -0.79 -21.39 11.83
CA VAL A 41 -0.65 -21.78 10.43
C VAL A 41 -0.68 -23.30 10.28
N LYS A 42 0.10 -24.03 11.09
CA LYS A 42 0.15 -25.50 11.06
C LYS A 42 -1.22 -26.13 11.31
N ASN A 43 -1.99 -25.58 12.23
CA ASN A 43 -3.30 -26.11 12.64
C ASN A 43 -4.44 -25.56 11.77
N ASN A 44 -4.17 -24.62 10.88
CA ASN A 44 -5.16 -23.84 10.13
C ASN A 44 -6.26 -23.27 11.02
N GLY A 45 -5.91 -22.78 12.20
CA GLY A 45 -6.86 -22.26 13.17
C GLY A 45 -6.23 -22.01 14.54
N PHE A 46 -7.04 -21.50 15.45
CA PHE A 46 -6.62 -21.22 16.82
C PHE A 46 -6.88 -22.44 17.70
N PRO A 47 -5.85 -23.03 18.34
CA PRO A 47 -6.03 -24.11 19.30
C PRO A 47 -6.80 -23.59 20.53
N LYS A 48 -7.76 -24.35 21.02
CA LYS A 48 -8.54 -24.00 22.21
C LYS A 48 -7.69 -24.23 23.46
N PRO A 49 -7.43 -23.21 24.30
CA PRO A 49 -6.94 -23.42 25.66
C PRO A 49 -8.05 -24.00 26.53
N ASP A 50 -7.69 -24.74 27.57
CA ASP A 50 -8.65 -25.52 28.39
C ASP A 50 -9.68 -24.64 29.13
N ASP A 51 -9.42 -23.35 29.38
CA ASP A 51 -10.25 -22.47 30.22
C ASP A 51 -10.81 -21.22 29.51
N ASP A 52 -10.84 -21.17 28.18
CA ASP A 52 -11.23 -19.95 27.47
C ASP A 52 -12.66 -20.00 26.89
N LYS A 53 -13.37 -18.87 27.02
CA LYS A 53 -14.74 -18.66 26.53
C LYS A 53 -14.77 -18.09 25.10
N MET A 54 -13.63 -17.86 24.45
CA MET A 54 -13.54 -17.37 23.07
C MET A 54 -14.01 -18.41 22.06
N LEU A 55 -14.35 -17.95 20.86
CA LEU A 55 -14.68 -18.82 19.73
C LEU A 55 -13.38 -19.34 19.10
N TYR A 56 -13.25 -20.65 19.07
CA TYR A 56 -12.15 -21.35 18.41
C TYR A 56 -12.66 -22.13 17.22
N GLY A 57 -11.80 -22.34 16.21
CA GLY A 57 -12.18 -23.09 15.03
C GLY A 57 -11.06 -23.20 14.01
N HIS A 58 -11.36 -23.85 12.91
CA HIS A 58 -10.46 -23.99 11.78
C HIS A 58 -10.97 -23.17 10.60
N PHE A 59 -10.05 -22.56 9.90
CA PHE A 59 -10.34 -21.92 8.62
C PHE A 59 -10.59 -22.97 7.53
N ARG A 60 -11.15 -22.56 6.41
CA ARG A 60 -11.29 -23.45 5.25
C ARG A 60 -9.93 -24.03 4.86
N LYS A 61 -9.93 -25.21 4.25
CA LYS A 61 -8.69 -25.91 3.85
C LYS A 61 -7.84 -25.11 2.84
N ASP A 62 -8.51 -24.24 2.05
CA ASP A 62 -7.89 -23.39 1.04
C ASP A 62 -7.57 -21.97 1.56
N PHE A 63 -7.67 -21.74 2.87
CA PHE A 63 -7.30 -20.47 3.48
C PHE A 63 -5.79 -20.25 3.38
N ILE A 64 -5.41 -19.06 2.90
CA ILE A 64 -4.02 -18.70 2.68
C ILE A 64 -3.47 -17.95 3.89
N TRP A 65 -2.46 -18.54 4.51
CA TRP A 65 -1.66 -17.86 5.54
C TRP A 65 -0.45 -17.21 4.91
N SER A 66 -0.31 -15.91 5.12
CA SER A 66 0.73 -15.09 4.52
C SER A 66 1.30 -14.09 5.51
N THR A 67 2.50 -13.61 5.23
CA THR A 67 3.07 -12.41 5.84
C THR A 67 3.41 -11.41 4.76
N ALA A 68 3.58 -10.13 5.14
CA ALA A 68 3.81 -9.05 4.20
C ALA A 68 4.98 -8.16 4.63
N THR A 69 5.65 -7.58 3.64
CA THR A 69 6.66 -6.52 3.80
C THR A 69 6.54 -5.48 2.68
N ALA A 70 7.18 -4.32 2.86
CA ALA A 70 7.35 -3.32 1.83
C ALA A 70 8.85 -3.10 1.55
N SER A 71 9.19 -2.83 0.30
CA SER A 71 10.58 -2.68 -0.16
C SER A 71 11.37 -1.67 0.66
N TYR A 72 10.85 -0.45 0.84
CA TYR A 72 11.55 0.58 1.59
C TYR A 72 11.79 0.20 3.06
N GLN A 73 10.87 -0.56 3.65
CA GLN A 73 10.95 -0.95 5.06
C GLN A 73 12.02 -2.01 5.36
N ILE A 74 12.38 -2.84 4.38
CA ILE A 74 13.24 -4.01 4.65
C ILE A 74 14.49 -4.11 3.77
N GLU A 75 14.45 -3.65 2.51
CA GLU A 75 15.50 -3.98 1.55
C GLU A 75 16.85 -3.39 1.92
N GLY A 76 16.90 -2.12 2.26
CA GLY A 76 18.16 -1.39 2.34
C GLY A 76 18.84 -1.28 0.97
N GLY A 77 20.17 -1.17 0.97
CA GLY A 77 20.93 -1.05 -0.28
C GLY A 77 20.42 0.10 -1.15
N TRP A 78 20.16 1.25 -0.54
CA TRP A 78 19.43 2.37 -1.15
C TRP A 78 20.09 2.99 -2.37
N ARG A 79 21.42 2.75 -2.54
CA ARG A 79 22.20 3.11 -3.74
C ARG A 79 22.86 1.91 -4.42
N ALA A 80 22.62 0.69 -3.91
CA ALA A 80 23.26 -0.50 -4.44
C ALA A 80 22.87 -0.76 -5.89
N ASP A 81 23.83 -1.19 -6.68
CA ASP A 81 23.64 -1.70 -8.03
C ASP A 81 22.82 -0.81 -8.96
N GLY A 82 22.97 0.52 -8.82
CA GLY A 82 22.34 1.49 -9.70
C GLY A 82 20.89 1.84 -9.33
N LYS A 83 20.41 1.51 -8.12
CA LYS A 83 19.11 1.96 -7.63
C LYS A 83 19.01 3.49 -7.67
N GLY A 84 17.95 4.04 -8.26
CA GLY A 84 17.59 5.45 -8.19
C GLY A 84 16.99 5.83 -6.84
N LEU A 85 16.95 7.14 -6.55
CA LEU A 85 16.30 7.64 -5.36
C LEU A 85 14.78 7.47 -5.43
N SER A 86 14.16 7.09 -4.32
CA SER A 86 12.72 7.17 -4.11
C SER A 86 12.35 8.43 -3.31
N ILE A 87 11.05 8.77 -3.31
CA ILE A 87 10.54 9.85 -2.46
C ILE A 87 10.77 9.58 -0.97
N TRP A 88 10.80 8.32 -0.55
CA TRP A 88 11.09 7.95 0.84
C TRP A 88 12.56 8.13 1.20
N ASP A 89 13.52 7.85 0.27
CA ASP A 89 14.93 8.16 0.50
C ASP A 89 15.10 9.66 0.78
N LYS A 90 14.49 10.53 -0.05
CA LYS A 90 14.56 11.98 0.14
C LYS A 90 13.85 12.45 1.42
N PHE A 91 12.68 11.89 1.71
CA PHE A 91 11.87 12.26 2.87
C PHE A 91 12.59 11.92 4.18
N ALA A 92 13.09 10.70 4.32
CA ALA A 92 13.77 10.24 5.53
C ALA A 92 15.13 10.93 5.75
N HIS A 93 15.83 11.32 4.67
CA HIS A 93 17.05 12.13 4.77
C HIS A 93 16.77 13.62 5.06
N THR A 94 15.51 14.04 5.11
CA THR A 94 15.16 15.40 5.51
C THR A 94 15.01 15.44 7.04
N PRO A 95 15.80 16.25 7.77
CA PRO A 95 15.77 16.26 9.23
C PRO A 95 14.36 16.47 9.81
N LEU A 96 14.07 15.81 10.93
CA LEU A 96 12.82 15.90 11.68
C LEU A 96 11.58 15.35 10.94
N ARG A 97 11.75 14.61 9.85
CA ARG A 97 10.64 13.93 9.16
C ARG A 97 10.33 12.57 9.76
N VAL A 98 11.34 11.86 10.17
CA VAL A 98 11.25 10.54 10.83
C VAL A 98 11.79 10.66 12.25
N LEU A 99 11.23 9.93 13.18
CA LEU A 99 11.70 9.91 14.57
C LEU A 99 13.18 9.49 14.62
N ASN A 100 13.98 10.19 15.42
CA ASN A 100 15.44 10.04 15.54
C ASN A 100 16.22 10.28 14.23
N ASP A 101 15.59 10.88 13.22
CA ASP A 101 16.14 11.01 11.87
C ASP A 101 16.56 9.63 11.28
N ASP A 102 15.87 8.57 11.66
CA ASP A 102 16.07 7.22 11.11
C ASP A 102 15.74 7.20 9.60
N ASP A 103 16.45 6.36 8.85
CA ASP A 103 16.26 6.17 7.41
C ASP A 103 16.20 4.68 7.01
N GLY A 104 15.84 4.42 5.76
CA GLY A 104 15.77 3.08 5.18
C GLY A 104 17.05 2.62 4.45
N ASP A 105 18.18 3.30 4.63
CA ASP A 105 19.39 3.08 3.84
C ASP A 105 19.92 1.65 3.94
N VAL A 106 19.87 1.10 5.15
CA VAL A 106 20.24 -0.29 5.45
C VAL A 106 19.00 -1.12 5.76
N ALA A 107 18.02 -0.55 6.47
CA ALA A 107 16.83 -1.24 6.94
C ALA A 107 17.17 -2.61 7.56
N CYS A 108 16.50 -3.68 7.08
CA CYS A 108 16.79 -5.06 7.46
C CYS A 108 17.90 -5.70 6.61
N ASP A 109 18.46 -4.98 5.66
CA ASP A 109 19.46 -5.51 4.70
C ASP A 109 18.95 -6.71 3.88
N SER A 110 17.64 -6.75 3.63
CA SER A 110 17.02 -7.87 2.89
C SER A 110 17.50 -7.97 1.44
N TYR A 111 18.01 -6.87 0.86
CA TYR A 111 18.67 -6.88 -0.45
C TYR A 111 19.82 -7.89 -0.52
N ASN A 112 20.56 -8.03 0.57
CA ASN A 112 21.70 -8.95 0.68
C ASN A 112 21.37 -10.29 1.37
N LYS A 113 20.15 -10.45 1.95
CA LYS A 113 19.81 -11.55 2.86
C LYS A 113 18.57 -12.36 2.43
N VAL A 114 18.43 -12.57 1.12
CA VAL A 114 17.28 -13.31 0.55
C VAL A 114 17.14 -14.69 1.19
N GLU A 115 18.22 -15.44 1.31
CA GLU A 115 18.21 -16.82 1.82
C GLU A 115 17.84 -16.88 3.30
N GLU A 116 18.30 -15.92 4.10
CA GLU A 116 17.96 -15.80 5.53
C GLU A 116 16.47 -15.46 5.70
N ASP A 117 15.95 -14.54 4.89
CA ASP A 117 14.53 -14.14 4.93
C ASP A 117 13.62 -15.30 4.48
N VAL A 118 13.99 -16.03 3.45
CA VAL A 118 13.23 -17.22 3.01
C VAL A 118 13.28 -18.33 4.08
N ALA A 119 14.43 -18.52 4.75
CA ALA A 119 14.53 -19.48 5.85
C ALA A 119 13.60 -19.10 7.02
N MET A 120 13.51 -17.82 7.36
CA MET A 120 12.58 -17.29 8.35
C MET A 120 11.11 -17.56 7.98
N LEU A 121 10.73 -17.33 6.71
CA LEU A 121 9.38 -17.60 6.21
C LEU A 121 9.02 -19.10 6.29
N ARG A 122 9.98 -19.99 6.01
CA ARG A 122 9.80 -21.45 6.18
C ARG A 122 9.54 -21.82 7.64
N GLN A 123 10.20 -21.19 8.60
CA GLN A 123 9.96 -21.41 10.04
C GLN A 123 8.55 -20.99 10.45
N LEU A 124 8.02 -19.92 9.85
CA LEU A 124 6.64 -19.47 10.06
C LEU A 124 5.60 -20.39 9.40
N LYS A 125 6.02 -21.30 8.50
CA LYS A 125 5.16 -22.22 7.75
C LYS A 125 4.12 -21.55 6.84
N VAL A 126 4.32 -20.28 6.50
CA VAL A 126 3.45 -19.56 5.59
C VAL A 126 3.48 -20.18 4.18
N THR A 127 2.35 -20.13 3.50
CA THR A 127 2.23 -20.65 2.12
C THR A 127 2.44 -19.57 1.07
N HIS A 128 2.29 -18.31 1.46
CA HIS A 128 2.45 -17.14 0.59
C HIS A 128 3.26 -16.07 1.32
N TYR A 129 3.96 -15.27 0.53
CA TYR A 129 4.67 -14.09 1.02
C TYR A 129 4.40 -12.90 0.11
N ARG A 130 3.85 -11.83 0.71
CA ARG A 130 3.64 -10.56 0.02
C ARG A 130 4.85 -9.66 0.23
N PHE A 131 5.36 -9.10 -0.87
CA PHE A 131 6.42 -8.09 -0.85
C PHE A 131 6.16 -7.07 -1.96
N SER A 132 6.78 -5.90 -1.89
CA SER A 132 6.68 -4.90 -2.96
C SER A 132 7.97 -4.83 -3.78
N ILE A 133 7.83 -4.39 -5.03
CA ILE A 133 8.94 -4.05 -5.90
C ILE A 133 9.29 -2.58 -5.67
N SER A 134 10.55 -2.27 -5.41
CA SER A 134 11.03 -0.88 -5.44
C SER A 134 11.09 -0.41 -6.91
N TRP A 135 10.17 0.48 -7.28
CA TRP A 135 10.11 1.01 -8.64
C TRP A 135 11.44 1.68 -9.04
N SER A 136 12.04 2.49 -8.13
CA SER A 136 13.32 3.15 -8.40
C SER A 136 14.52 2.18 -8.43
N ARG A 137 14.41 0.95 -7.91
CA ARG A 137 15.45 -0.08 -8.04
C ARG A 137 15.47 -0.67 -9.43
N VAL A 138 14.32 -0.90 -10.03
CA VAL A 138 14.21 -1.52 -11.37
C VAL A 138 14.23 -0.49 -12.50
N LEU A 139 13.74 0.72 -12.24
CA LEU A 139 13.73 1.87 -13.17
C LEU A 139 14.23 3.12 -12.43
N PRO A 140 15.55 3.40 -12.44
CA PRO A 140 16.15 4.45 -11.63
C PRO A 140 15.58 5.85 -11.86
N ASP A 141 15.19 6.19 -13.08
CA ASP A 141 14.53 7.45 -13.44
C ASP A 141 12.99 7.32 -13.52
N GLY A 142 12.44 6.15 -13.13
CA GLY A 142 11.02 5.82 -13.20
C GLY A 142 10.49 5.46 -14.59
N THR A 143 11.34 5.51 -15.65
CA THR A 143 10.95 5.21 -17.02
C THR A 143 11.62 3.96 -17.56
N THR A 144 11.04 3.35 -18.60
CA THR A 144 11.59 2.17 -19.26
C THR A 144 12.76 2.46 -20.20
N ARG A 145 13.23 3.71 -20.27
CA ARG A 145 14.43 4.09 -21.08
C ARG A 145 15.71 3.48 -20.52
N HIS A 146 15.78 3.29 -19.21
CA HIS A 146 16.91 2.66 -18.55
C HIS A 146 16.40 1.62 -17.56
N ILE A 147 16.51 0.34 -17.94
CA ILE A 147 16.12 -0.78 -17.10
C ILE A 147 17.35 -1.22 -16.29
N ASN A 148 17.23 -1.22 -14.98
CA ASN A 148 18.28 -1.74 -14.10
C ASN A 148 18.16 -3.26 -13.95
N GLU A 149 18.90 -4.00 -14.77
CA GLU A 149 18.89 -5.46 -14.78
C GLU A 149 19.40 -6.05 -13.45
N ALA A 150 20.34 -5.39 -12.76
CA ALA A 150 20.80 -5.84 -11.44
C ALA A 150 19.64 -5.78 -10.41
N GLY A 151 18.86 -4.70 -10.42
CA GLY A 151 17.67 -4.58 -9.59
C GLY A 151 16.61 -5.64 -9.91
N LEU A 152 16.36 -5.92 -11.20
CA LEU A 152 15.45 -7.00 -11.61
C LEU A 152 15.97 -8.38 -11.18
N ASN A 153 17.25 -8.64 -11.29
CA ASN A 153 17.85 -9.92 -10.90
C ASN A 153 17.70 -10.20 -9.40
N PHE A 154 17.73 -9.16 -8.55
CA PHE A 154 17.39 -9.31 -7.13
C PHE A 154 15.98 -9.90 -6.95
N TYR A 155 14.97 -9.37 -7.64
CA TYR A 155 13.60 -9.88 -7.54
C TYR A 155 13.44 -11.26 -8.19
N HIS A 156 14.15 -11.56 -9.27
CA HIS A 156 14.20 -12.91 -9.81
C HIS A 156 14.75 -13.92 -8.80
N ARG A 157 15.86 -13.60 -8.14
CA ARG A 157 16.45 -14.43 -7.08
C ARG A 157 15.49 -14.64 -5.92
N LEU A 158 14.82 -13.57 -5.45
CA LEU A 158 13.83 -13.66 -4.37
C LEU A 158 12.67 -14.56 -4.76
N VAL A 159 12.07 -14.36 -5.94
CA VAL A 159 10.96 -15.19 -6.43
C VAL A 159 11.37 -16.65 -6.56
N ASP A 160 12.55 -16.93 -7.09
CA ASP A 160 13.07 -18.30 -7.25
C ASP A 160 13.31 -18.97 -5.90
N ALA A 161 13.88 -18.26 -4.94
CA ALA A 161 14.11 -18.78 -3.59
C ALA A 161 12.80 -19.08 -2.85
N LEU A 162 11.77 -18.23 -3.00
CA LEU A 162 10.44 -18.47 -2.44
C LEU A 162 9.80 -19.73 -3.05
N LEU A 163 9.79 -19.84 -4.37
CA LEU A 163 9.21 -20.99 -5.05
C LEU A 163 9.94 -22.31 -4.71
N ALA A 164 11.27 -22.27 -4.61
CA ALA A 164 12.07 -23.41 -4.14
C ALA A 164 11.72 -23.83 -2.70
N ALA A 165 11.23 -22.89 -1.89
CA ALA A 165 10.74 -23.14 -0.54
C ALA A 165 9.25 -23.49 -0.46
N ASN A 166 8.56 -23.68 -1.60
CA ASN A 166 7.10 -23.86 -1.71
C ASN A 166 6.29 -22.68 -1.14
N ILE A 167 6.81 -21.47 -1.22
CA ILE A 167 6.13 -20.24 -0.83
C ILE A 167 5.76 -19.47 -2.09
N GLN A 168 4.47 -19.18 -2.26
CA GLN A 168 3.98 -18.45 -3.43
C GLN A 168 4.24 -16.95 -3.26
N PRO A 169 4.86 -16.28 -4.26
CA PRO A 169 5.05 -14.84 -4.21
C PRO A 169 3.75 -14.10 -4.50
N HIS A 170 3.49 -13.06 -3.71
CA HIS A 170 2.41 -12.11 -3.88
C HIS A 170 3.04 -10.72 -4.01
N ILE A 171 2.99 -10.10 -5.18
CA ILE A 171 3.73 -8.88 -5.48
C ILE A 171 2.84 -7.65 -5.45
N THR A 172 3.26 -6.64 -4.70
CA THR A 172 2.74 -5.27 -4.75
C THR A 172 3.64 -4.44 -5.68
N LEU A 173 3.06 -3.84 -6.73
CA LEU A 173 3.81 -3.02 -7.68
C LEU A 173 4.23 -1.69 -7.05
N PHE A 174 3.35 -1.04 -6.30
CA PHE A 174 3.64 0.25 -5.68
C PHE A 174 3.25 0.27 -4.20
N HIS A 175 4.26 0.45 -3.33
CA HIS A 175 4.08 0.58 -1.89
C HIS A 175 4.79 1.84 -1.37
N TRP A 176 4.39 2.98 -1.96
CA TRP A 176 4.68 4.36 -1.57
C TRP A 176 6.06 4.91 -2.00
N ASP A 177 6.93 4.10 -2.54
CA ASP A 177 8.31 4.43 -2.91
C ASP A 177 8.45 4.88 -4.38
N LEU A 178 7.70 5.93 -4.76
CA LEU A 178 7.79 6.54 -6.08
C LEU A 178 9.22 6.99 -6.39
N PRO A 179 9.76 6.73 -7.61
CA PRO A 179 11.03 7.30 -8.03
C PRO A 179 11.04 8.84 -7.88
N GLN A 180 12.09 9.38 -7.23
CA GLN A 180 12.21 10.82 -7.01
C GLN A 180 12.19 11.61 -8.33
N ALA A 181 12.79 11.07 -9.38
CA ALA A 181 12.78 11.70 -10.71
C ALA A 181 11.37 11.91 -11.27
N LEU A 182 10.41 11.03 -10.96
CA LEU A 182 9.00 11.25 -11.30
C LEU A 182 8.35 12.29 -10.39
N GLN A 183 8.72 12.31 -9.10
CA GLN A 183 8.23 13.33 -8.17
C GLN A 183 8.70 14.74 -8.55
N ASP A 184 9.92 14.87 -9.09
CA ASP A 184 10.47 16.15 -9.53
C ASP A 184 9.67 16.78 -10.69
N ILE A 185 8.89 15.97 -11.41
CA ILE A 185 7.89 16.39 -12.40
C ILE A 185 6.46 16.31 -11.89
N LYS A 186 6.26 16.48 -10.57
CA LYS A 186 5.00 16.48 -9.80
C LYS A 186 4.40 15.11 -9.47
N GLY A 187 5.05 13.99 -9.79
CA GLY A 187 4.63 12.66 -9.37
C GLY A 187 3.15 12.36 -9.64
N TRP A 188 2.43 11.92 -8.61
CA TRP A 188 1.01 11.57 -8.71
C TRP A 188 0.06 12.75 -8.98
N GLU A 189 0.51 13.99 -8.87
CA GLU A 189 -0.26 15.16 -9.32
C GLU A 189 -0.31 15.27 -10.86
N ASN A 190 0.70 14.76 -11.54
CA ASN A 190 0.83 14.85 -12.99
C ASN A 190 0.21 13.63 -13.67
N GLU A 191 -0.76 13.82 -14.54
CA GLU A 191 -1.45 12.74 -15.27
C GLU A 191 -0.51 11.82 -16.05
N THR A 192 0.65 12.28 -16.47
CA THR A 192 1.64 11.45 -17.16
C THR A 192 2.12 10.25 -16.33
N ILE A 193 1.93 10.30 -15.00
CA ILE A 193 2.27 9.20 -14.09
C ILE A 193 1.49 7.92 -14.42
N ILE A 194 0.28 8.05 -14.96
CA ILE A 194 -0.59 6.93 -15.32
C ILE A 194 0.09 6.04 -16.35
N ASP A 195 0.62 6.65 -17.43
CA ASP A 195 1.37 5.93 -18.45
C ASP A 195 2.69 5.38 -17.92
N ARG A 196 3.40 6.12 -17.04
CA ARG A 196 4.63 5.66 -16.41
C ARG A 196 4.39 4.43 -15.53
N PHE A 197 3.29 4.44 -14.77
CA PHE A 197 2.92 3.29 -13.95
C PHE A 197 2.53 2.08 -14.80
N ARG A 198 1.79 2.29 -15.87
CA ARG A 198 1.45 1.22 -16.84
C ARG A 198 2.70 0.62 -17.46
N ASP A 199 3.66 1.44 -17.92
CA ASP A 199 4.90 0.98 -18.54
C ASP A 199 5.78 0.21 -17.54
N TYR A 200 5.83 0.67 -16.27
CA TYR A 200 6.48 -0.05 -15.18
C TYR A 200 5.80 -1.41 -14.91
N ALA A 201 4.47 -1.42 -14.81
CA ALA A 201 3.70 -2.64 -14.62
C ALA A 201 3.93 -3.65 -15.78
N ASP A 202 3.99 -3.16 -17.03
CA ASP A 202 4.29 -3.98 -18.22
C ASP A 202 5.66 -4.66 -18.11
N LEU A 203 6.67 -3.92 -17.67
CA LEU A 203 7.99 -4.49 -17.42
C LEU A 203 7.92 -5.62 -16.40
N ILE A 204 7.31 -5.37 -15.23
CA ILE A 204 7.26 -6.35 -14.14
C ILE A 204 6.45 -7.58 -14.53
N PHE A 205 5.28 -7.41 -15.15
CA PHE A 205 4.47 -8.54 -15.63
C PHE A 205 5.21 -9.37 -16.69
N SER A 206 5.94 -8.72 -17.58
CA SER A 206 6.72 -9.43 -18.62
C SER A 206 7.86 -10.26 -18.02
N ARG A 207 8.54 -9.73 -16.99
CA ARG A 207 9.74 -10.34 -16.41
C ARG A 207 9.42 -11.40 -15.35
N LEU A 208 8.40 -11.19 -14.51
CA LEU A 208 8.10 -12.04 -13.35
C LEU A 208 6.79 -12.82 -13.47
N GLY A 209 5.88 -12.43 -14.35
CA GLY A 209 4.51 -12.93 -14.35
C GLY A 209 4.35 -14.40 -14.73
N HIS A 210 5.34 -15.03 -15.36
CA HIS A 210 5.32 -16.46 -15.59
C HIS A 210 5.44 -17.28 -14.27
N LYS A 211 6.04 -16.71 -13.23
CA LYS A 211 6.23 -17.29 -11.90
C LYS A 211 5.23 -16.80 -10.86
N VAL A 212 4.74 -15.54 -11.00
CA VAL A 212 3.90 -14.87 -10.01
C VAL A 212 2.44 -14.93 -10.41
N LYS A 213 1.56 -15.26 -9.46
CA LYS A 213 0.11 -15.43 -9.71
C LYS A 213 -0.76 -14.43 -8.92
N PHE A 214 -0.20 -13.71 -7.97
CA PHE A 214 -0.92 -12.76 -7.14
C PHE A 214 -0.30 -11.38 -7.25
N TRP A 215 -1.11 -10.40 -7.64
CA TRP A 215 -0.68 -9.03 -7.87
C TRP A 215 -1.51 -8.01 -7.12
N ILE A 216 -0.86 -7.02 -6.54
CA ILE A 216 -1.45 -5.79 -6.07
C ILE A 216 -0.85 -4.65 -6.89
N THR A 217 -1.70 -3.82 -7.47
CA THR A 217 -1.24 -2.64 -8.21
C THR A 217 -0.68 -1.58 -7.26
N ILE A 218 -1.49 -1.13 -6.33
CA ILE A 218 -1.21 -0.03 -5.40
C ILE A 218 -1.63 -0.45 -3.99
N ASN A 219 -0.75 -0.22 -3.01
CA ASN A 219 -1.08 -0.38 -1.60
C ASN A 219 -1.55 0.94 -1.01
N GLU A 220 -2.74 0.93 -0.41
CA GLU A 220 -3.30 2.01 0.40
C GLU A 220 -3.24 3.39 -0.27
N PRO A 221 -3.98 3.59 -1.36
CA PRO A 221 -3.97 4.85 -2.11
C PRO A 221 -4.41 6.06 -1.26
N TYR A 222 -5.20 5.86 -0.20
CA TYR A 222 -5.57 6.89 0.76
C TYR A 222 -4.33 7.51 1.44
N ASN A 223 -3.38 6.68 1.87
CA ASN A 223 -2.17 7.16 2.52
C ASN A 223 -1.31 7.98 1.56
N VAL A 224 -1.20 7.54 0.31
CA VAL A 224 -0.50 8.31 -0.73
C VAL A 224 -1.19 9.65 -0.95
N ALA A 225 -2.51 9.65 -1.14
CA ALA A 225 -3.27 10.84 -1.48
C ALA A 225 -3.37 11.82 -0.31
N ASN A 226 -3.82 11.37 0.86
CA ASN A 226 -4.10 12.26 1.99
C ASN A 226 -2.89 12.45 2.92
N ILE A 227 -2.22 11.36 3.33
CA ILE A 227 -1.11 11.48 4.29
C ILE A 227 0.12 12.10 3.59
N GLY A 228 0.41 11.69 2.34
CA GLY A 228 1.54 12.19 1.56
C GLY A 228 1.33 13.56 0.92
N HIS A 229 0.10 13.86 0.44
CA HIS A 229 -0.20 15.07 -0.34
C HIS A 229 -1.28 15.97 0.27
N GLY A 230 -1.77 15.66 1.47
CA GLY A 230 -2.69 16.49 2.23
C GLY A 230 -2.06 16.99 3.52
N TYR A 231 -1.73 16.06 4.42
CA TYR A 231 -1.01 16.37 5.66
C TYR A 231 0.48 16.64 5.45
N GLY A 232 1.09 16.03 4.45
CA GLY A 232 2.54 16.06 4.28
C GLY A 232 3.31 15.32 5.37
N ALA A 233 2.63 14.43 6.10
CA ALA A 233 3.21 13.65 7.19
C ALA A 233 3.99 12.42 6.69
N ALA A 234 3.75 11.96 5.47
CA ALA A 234 4.51 10.90 4.81
C ALA A 234 5.10 11.43 3.50
N ALA A 235 6.03 10.68 2.89
CA ALA A 235 6.58 11.04 1.59
C ALA A 235 5.46 11.21 0.53
N PRO A 236 5.55 12.21 -0.34
CA PRO A 236 6.63 13.18 -0.57
C PRO A 236 6.64 14.39 0.39
N GLY A 237 5.76 14.49 1.38
CA GLY A 237 5.75 15.55 2.38
C GLY A 237 5.08 16.84 1.92
N ILE A 238 4.05 16.77 1.09
CA ILE A 238 3.36 17.91 0.49
C ILE A 238 2.11 18.26 1.28
N SER A 239 1.98 19.53 1.71
CA SER A 239 0.83 20.01 2.51
C SER A 239 0.27 21.38 2.07
N PHE A 240 0.71 21.92 0.95
CA PHE A 240 0.36 23.30 0.56
C PHE A 240 -1.05 23.45 -0.09
N ARG A 241 -1.72 22.37 -0.48
CA ARG A 241 -3.09 22.37 -1.04
C ARG A 241 -3.92 21.21 -0.47
N PRO A 242 -4.13 21.15 0.86
CA PRO A 242 -4.69 19.98 1.54
C PRO A 242 -6.17 19.71 1.21
N GLY A 243 -6.87 20.65 0.62
CA GLY A 243 -8.26 20.49 0.20
C GLY A 243 -8.44 20.15 -1.28
N THR A 244 -7.38 20.11 -2.07
CA THR A 244 -7.47 19.89 -3.52
C THR A 244 -6.52 18.80 -4.00
N LEU A 245 -5.26 18.86 -3.58
CA LEU A 245 -4.23 17.95 -4.06
C LEU A 245 -4.50 16.48 -3.74
N PRO A 246 -4.99 16.12 -2.53
CA PRO A 246 -5.37 14.73 -2.25
C PRO A 246 -6.34 14.15 -3.28
N TYR A 247 -7.36 14.93 -3.69
CA TYR A 247 -8.36 14.48 -4.66
C TYR A 247 -7.78 14.27 -6.06
N ILE A 248 -6.86 15.15 -6.50
CA ILE A 248 -6.16 14.99 -7.78
C ILE A 248 -5.30 13.73 -7.76
N VAL A 249 -4.51 13.54 -6.70
CA VAL A 249 -3.64 12.37 -6.52
C VAL A 249 -4.46 11.08 -6.45
N GLY A 250 -5.54 11.05 -5.67
CA GLY A 250 -6.43 9.89 -5.58
C GLY A 250 -7.08 9.54 -6.92
N HIS A 251 -7.45 10.56 -7.71
CA HIS A 251 -8.00 10.39 -9.05
C HIS A 251 -6.99 9.71 -10.00
N ASN A 252 -5.75 10.18 -10.02
CA ASN A 252 -4.70 9.61 -10.87
C ASN A 252 -4.28 8.20 -10.41
N LEU A 253 -4.28 7.92 -9.10
CA LEU A 253 -4.05 6.57 -8.57
C LEU A 253 -5.11 5.57 -9.04
N LEU A 254 -6.39 5.95 -9.04
CA LEU A 254 -7.49 5.11 -9.56
C LEU A 254 -7.35 4.83 -11.05
N LYS A 255 -7.00 5.84 -11.85
CA LYS A 255 -6.77 5.69 -13.29
C LYS A 255 -5.55 4.79 -13.55
N ALA A 256 -4.44 5.00 -12.83
CA ALA A 256 -3.23 4.19 -12.96
C ALA A 256 -3.48 2.72 -12.58
N HIS A 257 -4.23 2.48 -11.49
CA HIS A 257 -4.67 1.14 -11.13
C HIS A 257 -5.45 0.47 -12.26
N ALA A 258 -6.44 1.15 -12.82
CA ALA A 258 -7.27 0.61 -13.89
C ALA A 258 -6.43 0.28 -15.14
N GLU A 259 -5.51 1.15 -15.54
CA GLU A 259 -4.63 0.90 -16.69
C GLU A 259 -3.71 -0.31 -16.46
N ALA A 260 -3.16 -0.49 -15.26
CA ALA A 260 -2.35 -1.66 -14.95
C ALA A 260 -3.20 -2.96 -14.93
N TRP A 261 -4.43 -2.90 -14.40
CA TRP A 261 -5.34 -4.04 -14.39
C TRP A 261 -5.73 -4.47 -15.82
N HIS A 262 -6.12 -3.52 -16.67
CA HIS A 262 -6.46 -3.82 -18.08
C HIS A 262 -5.26 -4.34 -18.85
N LEU A 263 -4.08 -3.74 -18.66
CA LEU A 263 -2.85 -4.22 -19.27
C LEU A 263 -2.61 -5.71 -18.91
N TYR A 264 -2.75 -6.06 -17.61
CA TYR A 264 -2.62 -7.45 -17.19
C TYR A 264 -3.68 -8.34 -17.82
N ASN A 265 -4.95 -7.91 -17.77
CA ASN A 265 -6.08 -8.65 -18.31
C ASN A 265 -5.92 -8.96 -19.80
N ASP A 266 -5.58 -7.94 -20.59
CA ASP A 266 -5.61 -8.02 -22.05
C ASP A 266 -4.35 -8.68 -22.62
N LYS A 267 -3.19 -8.46 -21.99
CA LYS A 267 -1.90 -8.93 -22.52
C LYS A 267 -1.35 -10.19 -21.84
N TYR A 268 -1.59 -10.35 -20.56
CA TYR A 268 -0.88 -11.34 -19.74
C TYR A 268 -1.76 -12.45 -19.18
N ARG A 269 -2.98 -12.15 -18.74
CA ARG A 269 -3.84 -13.06 -17.98
C ARG A 269 -4.01 -14.42 -18.64
N ALA A 270 -4.29 -14.46 -19.94
CA ALA A 270 -4.52 -15.71 -20.67
C ALA A 270 -3.34 -16.68 -20.57
N LYS A 271 -2.10 -16.16 -20.55
CA LYS A 271 -0.86 -16.96 -20.47
C LYS A 271 -0.40 -17.19 -19.04
N GLN A 272 -0.47 -16.17 -18.20
CA GLN A 272 0.10 -16.19 -16.85
C GLN A 272 -0.89 -16.74 -15.81
N LYS A 273 -2.21 -16.63 -16.05
CA LYS A 273 -3.29 -17.17 -15.20
C LYS A 273 -3.21 -16.68 -13.74
N GLY A 274 -2.82 -15.41 -13.55
CA GLY A 274 -2.78 -14.78 -12.25
C GLY A 274 -4.02 -13.93 -11.98
N ILE A 275 -4.11 -13.43 -10.76
CA ILE A 275 -5.14 -12.49 -10.30
C ILE A 275 -4.50 -11.18 -9.85
N ILE A 276 -5.22 -10.08 -10.03
CA ILE A 276 -4.72 -8.73 -9.77
C ILE A 276 -5.82 -7.86 -9.16
N SER A 277 -5.47 -7.07 -8.15
CA SER A 277 -6.38 -6.11 -7.53
C SER A 277 -5.61 -4.93 -6.95
N ILE A 278 -6.33 -4.03 -6.30
CA ILE A 278 -5.80 -2.95 -5.46
C ILE A 278 -5.97 -3.35 -3.98
N THR A 279 -5.08 -2.89 -3.10
CA THR A 279 -5.28 -3.01 -1.66
C THR A 279 -5.66 -1.65 -1.09
N ILE A 280 -6.86 -1.58 -0.52
CA ILE A 280 -7.44 -0.39 0.09
C ILE A 280 -7.30 -0.50 1.61
N ASN A 281 -7.14 0.61 2.30
CA ASN A 281 -7.13 0.63 3.75
C ASN A 281 -8.31 1.41 4.31
N SER A 282 -8.76 1.05 5.49
CA SER A 282 -9.68 1.84 6.30
C SER A 282 -9.66 1.36 7.74
N ASP A 283 -9.84 2.30 8.66
CA ASP A 283 -10.35 1.99 9.99
C ASP A 283 -11.86 1.83 9.93
N TRP A 284 -12.43 1.08 10.87
CA TRP A 284 -13.86 1.08 11.07
C TRP A 284 -14.27 2.32 11.86
N SER A 285 -15.46 2.85 11.62
CA SER A 285 -15.96 4.02 12.33
C SER A 285 -17.31 3.73 12.97
N GLU A 286 -17.36 3.87 14.30
CA GLU A 286 -18.57 3.79 15.10
C GLU A 286 -19.04 5.18 15.52
N PRO A 287 -20.35 5.42 15.67
CA PRO A 287 -20.83 6.68 16.23
C PRO A 287 -20.39 6.81 17.69
N ARG A 288 -19.85 7.97 18.10
CA ARG A 288 -19.50 8.23 19.50
C ARG A 288 -20.71 8.03 20.44
N ASN A 289 -21.90 8.42 19.97
CA ASN A 289 -23.15 8.12 20.64
C ASN A 289 -24.09 7.41 19.64
N PRO A 290 -24.36 6.09 19.82
CA PRO A 290 -25.19 5.31 18.90
C PRO A 290 -26.67 5.72 18.87
N TYR A 291 -27.10 6.58 19.79
CA TYR A 291 -28.47 7.11 19.85
C TYR A 291 -28.61 8.51 19.25
N LYS A 292 -27.50 9.13 18.80
CA LYS A 292 -27.53 10.44 18.14
C LYS A 292 -27.37 10.27 16.62
N GLN A 293 -28.38 10.70 15.88
CA GLN A 293 -28.37 10.59 14.40
C GLN A 293 -27.18 11.31 13.77
N VAL A 294 -26.78 12.47 14.30
CA VAL A 294 -25.64 13.24 13.80
C VAL A 294 -24.30 12.49 13.95
N ASP A 295 -24.11 11.71 15.02
CA ASP A 295 -22.92 10.88 15.22
C ASP A 295 -22.96 9.64 14.28
N ILE A 296 -24.15 9.04 14.09
CA ILE A 296 -24.37 7.95 13.14
C ILE A 296 -24.03 8.40 11.71
N ASP A 297 -24.48 9.58 11.32
CA ASP A 297 -24.21 10.13 9.99
C ASP A 297 -22.74 10.50 9.81
N ALA A 298 -22.07 11.01 10.88
CA ALA A 298 -20.64 11.25 10.88
C ALA A 298 -19.84 9.95 10.69
N ALA A 299 -20.20 8.88 11.41
CA ALA A 299 -19.53 7.58 11.27
C ALA A 299 -19.67 7.01 9.84
N LYS A 300 -20.86 7.06 9.26
CA LYS A 300 -21.09 6.65 7.86
C LYS A 300 -20.28 7.50 6.88
N ARG A 301 -20.18 8.79 7.11
CA ARG A 301 -19.42 9.71 6.25
C ARG A 301 -17.92 9.40 6.31
N VAL A 302 -17.37 9.16 7.49
CA VAL A 302 -15.95 8.77 7.64
C VAL A 302 -15.65 7.50 6.83
N VAL A 303 -16.48 6.47 6.93
CA VAL A 303 -16.30 5.23 6.15
C VAL A 303 -16.35 5.51 4.64
N GLN A 304 -17.30 6.36 4.17
CA GLN A 304 -17.41 6.71 2.75
C GLN A 304 -16.21 7.52 2.25
N PHE A 305 -15.67 8.41 3.06
CA PHE A 305 -14.50 9.21 2.69
C PHE A 305 -13.18 8.43 2.82
N TYR A 306 -13.13 7.37 3.59
CA TYR A 306 -11.93 6.54 3.74
C TYR A 306 -11.93 5.40 2.72
N ILE A 307 -12.58 4.27 3.02
CA ILE A 307 -12.64 3.13 2.11
C ILE A 307 -13.45 3.46 0.85
N GLY A 308 -14.59 4.16 0.98
CA GLY A 308 -15.48 4.47 -0.13
C GLY A 308 -14.84 5.32 -1.21
N TRP A 309 -13.89 6.18 -0.87
CA TRP A 309 -13.16 7.00 -1.85
C TRP A 309 -12.53 6.18 -2.97
N PHE A 310 -11.96 5.04 -2.64
CA PHE A 310 -11.29 4.16 -3.61
C PHE A 310 -12.14 2.93 -3.97
N ALA A 311 -12.84 2.34 -3.01
CA ALA A 311 -13.66 1.17 -3.27
C ALA A 311 -14.83 1.48 -4.21
N HIS A 312 -15.54 2.61 -4.00
CA HIS A 312 -16.70 2.92 -4.81
C HIS A 312 -16.39 3.04 -6.30
N PRO A 313 -15.34 3.78 -6.73
CA PRO A 313 -14.95 3.80 -8.15
C PRO A 313 -14.57 2.42 -8.70
N VAL A 314 -13.77 1.64 -7.99
CA VAL A 314 -13.30 0.33 -8.45
C VAL A 314 -14.47 -0.66 -8.60
N PHE A 315 -15.39 -0.71 -7.63
CA PHE A 315 -16.49 -1.67 -7.64
C PHE A 315 -17.72 -1.17 -8.42
N ASN A 316 -18.03 0.13 -8.36
CA ASN A 316 -19.25 0.71 -8.93
C ASN A 316 -18.99 1.61 -10.14
N GLY A 317 -17.78 2.13 -10.33
CA GLY A 317 -17.35 2.89 -11.51
C GLY A 317 -17.14 4.39 -11.29
N ASP A 318 -17.75 5.01 -10.28
CA ASP A 318 -17.65 6.45 -10.00
C ASP A 318 -17.52 6.68 -8.49
N TYR A 319 -17.21 7.89 -8.10
CA TYR A 319 -17.26 8.30 -6.69
C TYR A 319 -18.68 8.18 -6.11
N SER A 320 -18.77 7.92 -4.82
CA SER A 320 -20.08 7.88 -4.15
C SER A 320 -20.80 9.23 -4.23
N ASN A 321 -22.12 9.20 -4.31
CA ASN A 321 -22.92 10.42 -4.33
C ASN A 321 -22.66 11.30 -3.10
N MET A 322 -22.41 10.67 -1.94
CA MET A 322 -22.08 11.39 -0.71
C MET A 322 -20.82 12.26 -0.89
N MET A 323 -19.74 11.69 -1.39
CA MET A 323 -18.49 12.45 -1.63
C MET A 323 -18.71 13.55 -2.67
N LYS A 324 -19.34 13.23 -3.80
CA LYS A 324 -19.61 14.21 -4.87
C LYS A 324 -20.41 15.39 -4.36
N THR A 325 -21.49 15.12 -3.61
CA THR A 325 -22.39 16.17 -3.09
C THR A 325 -21.68 17.04 -2.06
N ILE A 326 -21.09 16.44 -1.02
CA ILE A 326 -20.48 17.18 0.09
C ILE A 326 -19.31 18.04 -0.40
N ILE A 327 -18.40 17.46 -1.20
CA ILE A 327 -17.23 18.22 -1.68
C ILE A 327 -17.65 19.35 -2.62
N ARG A 328 -18.68 19.13 -3.46
CA ARG A 328 -19.22 20.17 -4.34
C ARG A 328 -19.85 21.31 -3.53
N GLU A 329 -20.76 21.00 -2.60
CA GLU A 329 -21.41 22.00 -1.76
C GLU A 329 -20.42 22.85 -0.99
N ARG A 330 -19.44 22.22 -0.34
CA ARG A 330 -18.39 22.92 0.39
C ARG A 330 -17.47 23.75 -0.53
N SER A 331 -17.19 23.28 -1.74
CA SER A 331 -16.42 24.03 -2.73
C SER A 331 -17.15 25.30 -3.17
N LEU A 332 -18.44 25.18 -3.48
CA LEU A 332 -19.29 26.31 -3.89
C LEU A 332 -19.50 27.30 -2.74
N ALA A 333 -19.70 26.83 -1.51
CA ALA A 333 -19.81 27.67 -0.31
C ALA A 333 -18.53 28.49 -0.04
N ALA A 334 -17.38 27.97 -0.44
CA ALA A 334 -16.10 28.68 -0.37
C ALA A 334 -15.83 29.60 -1.58
N GLY A 335 -16.82 29.80 -2.46
CA GLY A 335 -16.71 30.67 -3.64
C GLY A 335 -15.93 30.04 -4.82
N LEU A 336 -15.66 28.75 -4.81
CA LEU A 336 -15.01 28.09 -5.95
C LEU A 336 -16.04 27.86 -7.08
N PRO A 337 -15.64 27.95 -8.35
CA PRO A 337 -16.56 27.82 -9.48
C PRO A 337 -17.03 26.37 -9.72
N LYS A 338 -16.34 25.38 -9.16
CA LYS A 338 -16.63 23.95 -9.32
C LYS A 338 -16.15 23.14 -8.12
N SER A 339 -16.56 21.87 -8.07
CA SER A 339 -16.07 20.91 -7.08
C SER A 339 -14.53 20.75 -7.12
N ARG A 340 -13.93 20.59 -5.96
CA ARG A 340 -12.51 20.23 -5.82
C ARG A 340 -12.24 18.75 -6.14
N LEU A 341 -13.26 17.90 -6.05
CA LEU A 341 -13.17 16.50 -6.48
C LEU A 341 -13.20 16.46 -8.01
N PRO A 342 -12.17 15.91 -8.68
CA PRO A 342 -12.21 15.69 -10.11
C PRO A 342 -13.37 14.77 -10.52
N GLU A 343 -13.87 14.93 -11.74
CA GLU A 343 -14.93 14.11 -12.29
C GLU A 343 -14.35 13.11 -13.28
N PHE A 344 -14.82 11.86 -13.22
CA PHE A 344 -14.52 10.87 -14.25
C PHE A 344 -15.43 11.05 -15.46
N SER A 345 -14.88 10.93 -16.67
CA SER A 345 -15.68 10.81 -17.86
C SER A 345 -16.47 9.50 -17.89
N PRO A 346 -17.53 9.39 -18.70
CA PRO A 346 -18.26 8.12 -18.85
C PRO A 346 -17.36 6.96 -19.30
N GLU A 347 -16.34 7.24 -20.09
CA GLU A 347 -15.34 6.28 -20.54
C GLU A 347 -14.42 5.83 -19.40
N GLU A 348 -13.94 6.78 -18.59
CA GLU A 348 -13.15 6.49 -17.39
C GLU A 348 -13.93 5.69 -16.36
N ILE A 349 -15.22 6.01 -16.14
CA ILE A 349 -16.11 5.23 -15.27
C ILE A 349 -16.15 3.76 -15.72
N LYS A 350 -16.34 3.51 -17.02
CA LYS A 350 -16.35 2.16 -17.58
C LYS A 350 -14.98 1.49 -17.45
N ARG A 351 -13.92 2.26 -17.58
CA ARG A 351 -12.55 1.77 -17.52
C ARG A 351 -12.13 1.37 -16.10
N ILE A 352 -12.62 2.09 -15.08
CA ILE A 352 -12.30 1.84 -13.67
C ILE A 352 -13.18 0.74 -13.07
N LYS A 353 -14.47 0.72 -13.43
CA LYS A 353 -15.43 -0.24 -12.90
C LYS A 353 -15.03 -1.69 -13.19
N GLY A 354 -14.96 -2.50 -12.13
CA GLY A 354 -14.69 -3.94 -12.24
C GLY A 354 -13.21 -4.29 -12.36
N THR A 355 -12.30 -3.36 -12.10
CA THR A 355 -10.84 -3.60 -12.15
C THR A 355 -10.32 -4.27 -10.88
N TYR A 356 -10.89 -5.42 -10.52
CA TYR A 356 -10.50 -6.23 -9.38
C TYR A 356 -10.79 -7.71 -9.64
N ASP A 357 -9.98 -8.57 -9.06
CA ASP A 357 -10.22 -10.02 -9.03
C ASP A 357 -10.51 -10.51 -7.59
N TYR A 358 -10.16 -9.69 -6.59
CA TYR A 358 -10.43 -9.93 -5.18
C TYR A 358 -10.50 -8.59 -4.43
N PHE A 359 -11.09 -8.60 -3.24
CA PHE A 359 -11.11 -7.43 -2.35
C PHE A 359 -9.84 -7.44 -1.49
N GLY A 360 -8.89 -6.54 -1.79
CA GLY A 360 -7.70 -6.30 -1.00
C GLY A 360 -7.97 -5.26 0.08
N PHE A 361 -7.74 -5.60 1.36
CA PHE A 361 -8.09 -4.73 2.47
C PHE A 361 -7.08 -4.79 3.61
N ASN A 362 -6.60 -3.63 4.04
CA ASN A 362 -5.81 -3.45 5.25
C ASN A 362 -6.67 -2.77 6.31
N HIS A 363 -6.73 -3.36 7.49
CA HIS A 363 -7.51 -2.86 8.61
C HIS A 363 -6.70 -2.95 9.91
N TYR A 364 -6.79 -1.91 10.74
CA TYR A 364 -6.00 -1.83 11.96
C TYR A 364 -6.84 -1.61 13.21
N THR A 365 -7.80 -0.68 13.18
CA THR A 365 -8.50 -0.24 14.39
C THR A 365 -9.91 0.26 14.11
N THR A 366 -10.61 0.61 15.19
CA THR A 366 -11.91 1.26 15.17
C THR A 366 -11.80 2.63 15.83
N VAL A 367 -12.41 3.65 15.20
CA VAL A 367 -12.47 5.02 15.69
C VAL A 367 -13.90 5.42 16.03
N LEU A 368 -14.07 6.34 16.99
CA LEU A 368 -15.37 6.92 17.31
C LEU A 368 -15.54 8.25 16.56
N ALA A 369 -16.60 8.37 15.77
CA ALA A 369 -16.91 9.56 15.01
C ALA A 369 -18.02 10.40 15.64
N PHE A 370 -17.87 11.70 15.49
CA PHE A 370 -18.89 12.70 15.81
C PHE A 370 -18.66 13.93 14.93
N PRO A 371 -19.71 14.73 14.64
CA PRO A 371 -19.57 15.89 13.78
C PRO A 371 -18.73 16.99 14.44
N VAL A 372 -17.89 17.63 13.64
CA VAL A 372 -17.15 18.85 13.99
C VAL A 372 -17.42 19.87 12.92
N ASP A 373 -17.72 21.10 13.33
CA ASP A 373 -17.89 22.21 12.39
C ASP A 373 -16.52 22.85 12.11
N TYR A 374 -16.04 22.68 10.90
CA TYR A 374 -14.79 23.30 10.40
C TYR A 374 -15.06 24.59 9.61
N GLY A 375 -16.30 25.12 9.62
CA GLY A 375 -16.68 26.28 8.83
C GLY A 375 -16.37 26.08 7.34
N ASN A 376 -15.74 27.08 6.70
CA ASN A 376 -15.38 27.05 5.28
C ASN A 376 -13.98 26.52 4.99
N LEU A 377 -13.35 25.83 5.95
CA LEU A 377 -12.00 25.26 5.76
C LEU A 377 -12.00 24.30 4.58
N GLN A 378 -11.13 24.56 3.59
CA GLN A 378 -10.94 23.71 2.44
C GLN A 378 -9.84 22.69 2.74
N HIS A 379 -10.24 21.58 3.35
CA HIS A 379 -9.36 20.49 3.76
C HIS A 379 -10.11 19.18 3.67
N TYR A 380 -9.41 18.10 3.31
CA TYR A 380 -10.02 16.78 3.23
C TYR A 380 -10.76 16.38 4.52
N ASP A 381 -10.15 16.63 5.70
CA ASP A 381 -10.80 16.29 6.97
C ASP A 381 -12.03 17.11 7.30
N ALA A 382 -12.10 18.32 6.78
CA ALA A 382 -13.29 19.14 6.94
C ALA A 382 -14.45 18.64 6.04
N ASP A 383 -14.13 17.93 4.97
CA ASP A 383 -15.12 17.38 4.05
C ASP A 383 -15.76 16.07 4.58
N ARG A 384 -14.99 15.28 5.37
CA ARG A 384 -15.42 13.96 5.85
C ARG A 384 -16.25 14.00 7.19
#